data_52a1c29b9d13dddbf6ed96ff47479316
#
_entry.id   52a1c29b9d13dddbf6ed96ff47479316
#
_cell.length_a   1.000
_cell.length_b   1.000
_cell.length_c   1.000
_cell.angle_alpha   90.00
_cell.angle_beta   90.00
_cell.angle_gamma   90.00
#
_symmetry.space_group_name_H-M   'P 1'
#
loop_
_entity.id
_entity.type
_entity.pdbx_description
1 polymer ?
#
loop_
_entity_poly.entity_id
_entity_poly.type
_entity_poly.pdbx_seq_one_letter_code
_entity_poly.pdbx_strand_id
1 'polypeptide(L)'
;CLLSRGLGDVYKRQDDDGKLPLLDSIRQAEELLISQHIPKSYLPMEGLLELRKASQFLLFGEDNPLIKEGRIQTVQTVAGSGALRIAADFLREYFPQSQVHVSDPTWSNHISIFQAAGFVVKKYPYYDYHYGDLAFEPLIDYINKLKRHSIILMQPCCHNPTGVNLNHEQWDQLLSLLKEKQLILIFDSAYQGLGEGLAEDAYAIRRAAYMGLNFLLCNSYSKNMSLYGERVGVLSVVAENQEIASNVFSQFQLAVRRLYSSPPRHGGHLASIVLNTPQLYRQWVEEVDTMRARISNMRRSLQKRLSDNLPEQNFSYLTKQQGMFSFTGLTPEQVEFLRKECAVYLVANGRICISALNQYNIDYVAESFVKVLQK
;
A
#
# COMPACT_ATOMS: atom_id res chain seq x y z
N CYS A 1 -21.35 12.24 -23.82
CA CYS A 1 -20.66 11.02 -23.41
C CYS A 1 -19.15 11.17 -23.18
N LEU A 2 -18.62 12.24 -22.72
CA LEU A 2 -17.19 12.28 -23.05
C LEU A 2 -16.21 12.66 -21.96
N LEU A 3 -16.62 12.87 -20.74
CA LEU A 3 -15.64 13.18 -19.70
C LEU A 3 -16.13 12.72 -18.35
N SER A 4 -16.33 11.39 -18.19
CA SER A 4 -16.40 10.83 -16.84
C SER A 4 -15.04 11.03 -16.18
N ARG A 5 -14.92 12.02 -15.32
CA ARG A 5 -13.69 12.30 -14.57
C ARG A 5 -13.66 11.43 -13.33
N GLY A 6 -13.32 10.15 -13.54
CA GLY A 6 -13.27 9.15 -12.51
C GLY A 6 -12.12 9.38 -11.53
N LEU A 7 -12.34 10.21 -10.51
CA LEU A 7 -11.41 10.41 -9.41
C LEU A 7 -11.56 9.35 -8.30
N GLY A 8 -12.58 8.50 -8.41
CA GLY A 8 -12.83 7.43 -7.44
C GLY A 8 -12.16 6.10 -7.80
N ASP A 9 -11.73 5.94 -9.04
CA ASP A 9 -11.21 4.66 -9.52
C ASP A 9 -9.81 4.39 -8.98
N VAL A 10 -9.67 3.29 -8.29
CA VAL A 10 -8.44 2.82 -7.63
C VAL A 10 -7.34 2.46 -8.64
N TYR A 11 -7.69 2.28 -9.92
CA TYR A 11 -6.84 1.64 -10.90
C TYR A 11 -6.10 2.59 -11.84
N LYS A 12 -6.34 3.91 -11.75
CA LYS A 12 -5.81 4.78 -12.79
C LYS A 12 -4.89 5.86 -12.23
N ARG A 13 -3.62 5.47 -12.01
CA ARG A 13 -2.57 6.46 -12.16
C ARG A 13 -2.55 6.82 -13.65
N GLN A 14 -2.94 8.04 -13.99
CA GLN A 14 -2.90 8.54 -15.36
C GLN A 14 -1.69 9.45 -15.51
N ASP A 15 -1.04 9.38 -16.68
CA ASP A 15 -0.16 10.44 -17.15
C ASP A 15 -0.99 11.70 -17.55
N ASP A 16 -0.33 12.70 -18.09
CA ASP A 16 -1.03 13.92 -18.52
C ASP A 16 -1.97 13.68 -19.70
N ASP A 17 -1.79 12.60 -20.44
CA ASP A 17 -2.68 12.16 -21.54
C ASP A 17 -3.86 11.31 -21.05
N GLY A 18 -3.96 11.04 -19.76
CA GLY A 18 -5.01 10.21 -19.19
C GLY A 18 -4.80 8.69 -19.38
N LYS A 19 -3.60 8.27 -19.76
CA LYS A 19 -3.23 6.87 -19.96
C LYS A 19 -2.51 6.30 -18.73
N LEU A 20 -2.60 4.98 -18.54
CA LEU A 20 -1.73 4.29 -17.60
C LEU A 20 -0.29 4.33 -18.16
N PRO A 21 0.67 4.91 -17.44
CA PRO A 21 2.04 4.95 -17.93
C PRO A 21 2.65 3.55 -17.90
N LEU A 22 3.24 3.16 -19.00
CA LEU A 22 4.16 2.06 -19.07
C LEU A 22 5.54 2.61 -18.67
N LEU A 23 6.16 2.02 -17.64
CA LEU A 23 7.51 2.39 -17.23
C LEU A 23 8.52 1.84 -18.26
N ASP A 24 9.48 2.66 -18.64
CA ASP A 24 10.52 2.23 -19.59
C ASP A 24 11.41 1.11 -19.01
N SER A 25 11.66 1.14 -17.70
CA SER A 25 12.35 0.05 -17.00
C SER A 25 11.61 -1.29 -17.15
N ILE A 26 10.27 -1.27 -17.09
CA ILE A 26 9.42 -2.46 -17.27
C ILE A 26 9.43 -2.90 -18.74
N ARG A 27 9.30 -1.97 -19.68
CA ARG A 27 9.35 -2.25 -21.12
C ARG A 27 10.69 -2.92 -21.51
N GLN A 28 11.81 -2.40 -21.02
CA GLN A 28 13.13 -3.00 -21.25
C GLN A 28 13.26 -4.37 -20.56
N ALA A 29 12.70 -4.55 -19.37
CA ALA A 29 12.67 -5.86 -18.72
C ALA A 29 11.85 -6.89 -19.54
N GLU A 30 10.76 -6.45 -20.18
CA GLU A 30 9.96 -7.29 -21.08
C GLU A 30 10.76 -7.74 -22.32
N GLU A 31 11.48 -6.83 -22.95
CA GLU A 31 12.37 -7.14 -24.09
C GLU A 31 13.46 -8.15 -23.69
N LEU A 32 14.09 -7.94 -22.53
CA LEU A 32 15.08 -8.89 -22.00
C LEU A 32 14.46 -10.25 -21.71
N LEU A 33 13.27 -10.29 -21.13
CA LEU A 33 12.58 -11.56 -20.81
C LEU A 33 12.22 -12.34 -22.08
N ILE A 34 11.76 -11.65 -23.13
CA ILE A 34 11.45 -12.28 -24.41
C ILE A 34 12.70 -12.87 -25.04
N SER A 35 13.83 -12.15 -25.02
CA SER A 35 15.10 -12.61 -25.60
C SER A 35 15.68 -13.86 -24.94
N GLN A 36 15.32 -14.15 -23.70
CA GLN A 36 15.80 -15.33 -22.97
C GLN A 36 15.09 -16.63 -23.35
N HIS A 37 14.00 -16.58 -24.13
CA HIS A 37 13.26 -17.77 -24.61
C HIS A 37 12.90 -18.78 -23.50
N ILE A 38 12.57 -18.31 -22.26
CA ILE A 38 12.32 -19.17 -21.12
C ILE A 38 11.04 -19.99 -21.31
N PRO A 39 11.05 -21.31 -21.10
CA PRO A 39 9.86 -22.16 -21.15
C PRO A 39 8.80 -21.72 -20.12
N LYS A 40 7.52 -21.88 -20.44
CA LYS A 40 6.38 -21.48 -19.60
C LYS A 40 6.01 -22.54 -18.53
N SER A 41 7.02 -23.14 -17.87
CA SER A 41 6.81 -24.11 -16.79
C SER A 41 6.25 -23.48 -15.52
N TYR A 42 5.65 -24.28 -14.66
CA TYR A 42 5.22 -23.82 -13.33
C TYR A 42 6.42 -23.33 -12.51
N LEU A 43 6.20 -22.30 -11.70
CA LEU A 43 7.12 -21.91 -10.64
C LEU A 43 6.97 -22.83 -9.43
N PRO A 44 7.98 -22.92 -8.55
CA PRO A 44 7.79 -23.44 -7.20
C PRO A 44 6.68 -22.69 -6.47
N MET A 45 6.08 -23.32 -5.46
CA MET A 45 5.01 -22.71 -4.65
C MET A 45 5.41 -21.35 -4.07
N GLU A 46 6.66 -21.22 -3.66
CA GLU A 46 7.24 -19.99 -3.13
C GLU A 46 7.58 -18.93 -4.18
N GLY A 47 7.50 -19.26 -5.46
CA GLY A 47 7.82 -18.35 -6.58
C GLY A 47 9.32 -18.19 -6.87
N LEU A 48 9.66 -17.15 -7.63
CA LEU A 48 11.01 -16.87 -8.09
C LEU A 48 11.95 -16.49 -6.95
N LEU A 49 13.07 -17.18 -6.84
CA LEU A 49 14.08 -16.93 -5.81
C LEU A 49 14.67 -15.52 -5.91
N GLU A 50 14.96 -15.08 -7.12
CA GLU A 50 15.55 -13.77 -7.43
C GLU A 50 14.60 -12.64 -7.03
N LEU A 51 13.30 -12.78 -7.30
CA LEU A 51 12.29 -11.81 -6.87
C LEU A 51 12.19 -11.75 -5.34
N ARG A 52 12.16 -12.91 -4.69
CA ARG A 52 12.05 -13.00 -3.22
C ARG A 52 13.22 -12.31 -2.52
N LYS A 53 14.46 -12.56 -2.97
CA LYS A 53 15.67 -11.94 -2.43
C LYS A 53 15.72 -10.44 -2.70
N ALA A 54 15.46 -10.03 -3.94
CA ALA A 54 15.45 -8.60 -4.28
C ALA A 54 14.35 -7.83 -3.51
N SER A 55 13.19 -8.46 -3.27
CA SER A 55 12.14 -7.88 -2.42
C SER A 55 12.60 -7.72 -0.98
N GLN A 56 13.34 -8.67 -0.42
CA GLN A 56 13.91 -8.52 0.93
C GLN A 56 14.87 -7.33 0.99
N PHE A 57 15.77 -7.18 0.02
CA PHE A 57 16.70 -6.04 -0.03
C PHE A 57 15.98 -4.70 -0.15
N LEU A 58 14.98 -4.62 -1.02
CA LEU A 58 14.18 -3.40 -1.20
C LEU A 58 13.46 -2.99 0.10
N LEU A 59 12.81 -3.95 0.75
CA LEU A 59 11.93 -3.71 1.90
C LEU A 59 12.71 -3.51 3.21
N PHE A 60 13.72 -4.34 3.44
CA PHE A 60 14.42 -4.38 4.72
C PHE A 60 15.80 -3.70 4.69
N GLY A 61 16.34 -3.43 3.50
CA GLY A 61 17.72 -2.97 3.29
C GLY A 61 18.68 -4.13 3.06
N GLU A 62 19.63 -3.94 2.15
CA GLU A 62 20.58 -4.99 1.72
C GLU A 62 21.46 -5.49 2.87
N ASP A 63 21.87 -4.58 3.76
CA ASP A 63 22.75 -4.89 4.90
C ASP A 63 22.00 -5.40 6.14
N ASN A 64 20.70 -5.61 6.07
CA ASN A 64 19.91 -6.04 7.22
C ASN A 64 20.38 -7.41 7.74
N PRO A 65 20.86 -7.51 9.00
CA PRO A 65 21.40 -8.76 9.54
C PRO A 65 20.38 -9.91 9.57
N LEU A 66 19.08 -9.59 9.73
CA LEU A 66 18.02 -10.60 9.79
C LEU A 66 17.88 -11.40 8.48
N ILE A 67 18.25 -10.79 7.33
CA ILE A 67 18.30 -11.50 6.04
C ILE A 67 19.43 -12.54 6.08
N LYS A 68 20.61 -12.14 6.52
CA LYS A 68 21.81 -13.01 6.62
C LYS A 68 21.61 -14.14 7.64
N GLU A 69 20.90 -13.86 8.72
CA GLU A 69 20.53 -14.82 9.77
C GLU A 69 19.38 -15.75 9.35
N GLY A 70 18.80 -15.60 8.16
CA GLY A 70 17.68 -16.41 7.69
C GLY A 70 16.37 -16.20 8.43
N ARG A 71 16.25 -15.13 9.19
CA ARG A 71 15.05 -14.76 9.99
C ARG A 71 13.94 -14.10 9.17
N ILE A 72 14.25 -13.71 7.93
CA ILE A 72 13.28 -13.19 6.98
C ILE A 72 13.08 -14.23 5.89
N GLN A 73 11.86 -14.75 5.76
CA GLN A 73 11.47 -15.66 4.68
C GLN A 73 10.35 -15.03 3.86
N THR A 74 10.38 -15.25 2.54
CA THR A 74 9.49 -14.55 1.60
C THR A 74 8.95 -15.51 0.55
N VAL A 75 7.64 -15.42 0.26
CA VAL A 75 6.99 -16.11 -0.87
C VAL A 75 6.45 -15.08 -1.86
N GLN A 76 6.51 -15.39 -3.15
CA GLN A 76 5.83 -14.63 -4.19
C GLN A 76 4.33 -14.87 -4.12
N THR A 77 3.54 -13.83 -4.35
CA THR A 77 2.07 -13.88 -4.22
C THR A 77 1.36 -13.25 -5.40
N VAL A 78 0.05 -13.50 -5.52
CA VAL A 78 -0.84 -12.84 -6.47
C VAL A 78 -1.16 -11.43 -5.98
N ALA A 79 -0.20 -10.52 -6.13
CA ALA A 79 -0.18 -9.15 -5.61
C ALA A 79 -0.39 -9.09 -4.08
N GLY A 80 -0.63 -7.88 -3.53
CA GLY A 80 -0.88 -7.66 -2.12
C GLY A 80 -2.13 -8.38 -1.60
N SER A 81 -3.18 -8.50 -2.41
CA SER A 81 -4.41 -9.21 -2.01
C SER A 81 -4.15 -10.69 -1.76
N GLY A 82 -3.31 -11.34 -2.59
CA GLY A 82 -2.89 -12.72 -2.39
C GLY A 82 -2.02 -12.87 -1.14
N ALA A 83 -1.12 -11.90 -0.89
CA ALA A 83 -0.31 -11.86 0.33
C ALA A 83 -1.17 -11.78 1.59
N LEU A 84 -2.13 -10.85 1.62
CA LEU A 84 -3.07 -10.67 2.72
C LEU A 84 -3.93 -11.93 2.93
N ARG A 85 -4.36 -12.59 1.85
CA ARG A 85 -5.16 -13.82 1.96
C ARG A 85 -4.35 -14.96 2.56
N ILE A 86 -3.11 -15.18 2.12
CA ILE A 86 -2.22 -16.19 2.68
C ILE A 86 -1.93 -15.90 4.16
N ALA A 87 -1.65 -14.63 4.50
CA ALA A 87 -1.47 -14.20 5.88
C ALA A 87 -2.71 -14.47 6.74
N ALA A 88 -3.90 -14.16 6.21
CA ALA A 88 -5.16 -14.40 6.91
C ALA A 88 -5.42 -15.89 7.14
N ASP A 89 -5.22 -16.75 6.14
CA ASP A 89 -5.42 -18.21 6.26
C ASP A 89 -4.42 -18.81 7.27
N PHE A 90 -3.14 -18.40 7.20
CA PHE A 90 -2.11 -18.80 8.17
C PHE A 90 -2.50 -18.39 9.60
N LEU A 91 -2.83 -17.12 9.80
CA LEU A 91 -3.18 -16.62 11.13
C LEU A 91 -4.47 -17.28 11.67
N ARG A 92 -5.42 -17.60 10.80
CA ARG A 92 -6.65 -18.31 11.22
C ARG A 92 -6.36 -19.72 11.72
N GLU A 93 -5.39 -20.41 11.12
CA GLU A 93 -4.99 -21.75 11.53
C GLU A 93 -4.29 -21.75 12.91
N TYR A 94 -3.39 -20.77 13.15
CA TYR A 94 -2.55 -20.75 14.36
C TYR A 94 -3.07 -19.84 15.47
N PHE A 95 -3.91 -18.84 15.15
CA PHE A 95 -4.49 -17.89 16.10
C PHE A 95 -6.02 -17.78 15.94
N PRO A 96 -6.77 -18.88 16.00
CA PRO A 96 -8.21 -18.92 15.65
C PRO A 96 -9.08 -18.06 16.57
N GLN A 97 -8.62 -17.75 17.79
CA GLN A 97 -9.37 -16.94 18.76
C GLN A 97 -9.04 -15.45 18.68
N SER A 98 -8.06 -15.06 17.86
CA SER A 98 -7.67 -13.68 17.73
C SER A 98 -8.69 -12.87 16.92
N GLN A 99 -8.82 -11.59 17.25
CA GLN A 99 -9.56 -10.62 16.44
C GLN A 99 -8.60 -9.82 15.58
N VAL A 100 -9.04 -9.41 14.40
CA VAL A 100 -8.28 -8.55 13.50
C VAL A 100 -8.73 -7.12 13.65
N HIS A 101 -7.78 -6.22 13.85
CA HIS A 101 -8.02 -4.79 14.02
C HIS A 101 -7.43 -4.04 12.81
N VAL A 102 -8.27 -3.24 12.15
CA VAL A 102 -7.93 -2.43 10.98
C VAL A 102 -8.22 -0.95 11.26
N SER A 103 -7.60 -0.05 10.52
CA SER A 103 -7.86 1.40 10.67
C SER A 103 -9.30 1.79 10.36
N ASP A 104 -9.80 2.85 10.97
CA ASP A 104 -11.06 3.52 10.61
C ASP A 104 -10.76 4.93 10.08
N PRO A 105 -10.95 5.18 8.78
CA PRO A 105 -11.30 4.26 7.70
C PRO A 105 -10.14 3.36 7.26
N THR A 106 -10.44 2.32 6.48
CA THR A 106 -9.46 1.43 5.85
C THR A 106 -9.84 1.09 4.41
N TRP A 107 -8.94 0.47 3.68
CA TRP A 107 -9.27 -0.16 2.40
C TRP A 107 -10.28 -1.28 2.62
N SER A 108 -11.46 -1.17 1.97
CA SER A 108 -12.60 -2.06 2.24
C SER A 108 -12.25 -3.55 2.11
N ASN A 109 -11.31 -3.89 1.23
CA ASN A 109 -10.92 -5.27 1.01
C ASN A 109 -10.13 -5.88 2.18
N HIS A 110 -9.51 -5.08 3.07
CA HIS A 110 -8.95 -5.59 4.33
C HIS A 110 -10.02 -6.31 5.14
N ILE A 111 -11.18 -5.67 5.30
CA ILE A 111 -12.32 -6.27 6.04
C ILE A 111 -12.78 -7.55 5.36
N SER A 112 -13.01 -7.50 4.03
CA SER A 112 -13.53 -8.63 3.27
C SER A 112 -12.60 -9.84 3.30
N ILE A 113 -11.29 -9.65 3.17
CA ILE A 113 -10.30 -10.74 3.18
C ILE A 113 -10.29 -11.46 4.53
N PHE A 114 -10.20 -10.70 5.64
CA PHE A 114 -10.12 -11.30 6.96
C PHE A 114 -11.46 -11.91 7.41
N GLN A 115 -12.58 -11.29 7.06
CA GLN A 115 -13.91 -11.90 7.28
C GLN A 115 -14.08 -13.20 6.49
N ALA A 116 -13.66 -13.25 5.23
CA ALA A 116 -13.69 -14.45 4.41
C ALA A 116 -12.76 -15.57 4.93
N ALA A 117 -11.72 -15.22 5.71
CA ALA A 117 -10.90 -16.17 6.44
C ALA A 117 -11.51 -16.60 7.80
N GLY A 118 -12.68 -16.06 8.17
CA GLY A 118 -13.41 -16.40 9.39
C GLY A 118 -13.03 -15.58 10.63
N PHE A 119 -12.37 -14.45 10.47
CA PHE A 119 -12.05 -13.53 11.57
C PHE A 119 -13.18 -12.55 11.87
N VAL A 120 -13.31 -12.21 13.15
CA VAL A 120 -14.02 -11.00 13.58
C VAL A 120 -13.08 -9.81 13.33
N VAL A 121 -13.55 -8.86 12.52
CA VAL A 121 -12.79 -7.64 12.19
C VAL A 121 -13.35 -6.47 12.98
N LYS A 122 -12.48 -5.75 13.68
CA LYS A 122 -12.76 -4.54 14.43
C LYS A 122 -12.01 -3.36 13.82
N LYS A 123 -12.47 -2.15 14.08
CA LYS A 123 -11.82 -0.92 13.61
C LYS A 123 -11.19 -0.18 14.78
N TYR A 124 -9.98 0.33 14.59
CA TYR A 124 -9.32 1.23 15.53
C TYR A 124 -9.37 2.68 15.01
N PRO A 125 -9.44 3.69 15.91
CA PRO A 125 -9.37 5.09 15.52
C PRO A 125 -8.07 5.37 14.77
N TYR A 126 -8.15 6.02 13.62
CA TYR A 126 -6.98 6.35 12.81
C TYR A 126 -7.06 7.79 12.25
N TYR A 127 -8.23 8.20 11.79
CA TYR A 127 -8.40 9.49 11.13
C TYR A 127 -9.32 10.38 11.94
N ASP A 128 -8.88 11.61 12.20
CA ASP A 128 -9.69 12.66 12.82
C ASP A 128 -10.39 13.44 11.70
N TYR A 129 -11.70 13.26 11.60
CA TYR A 129 -12.52 13.92 10.59
C TYR A 129 -12.67 15.43 10.80
N HIS A 130 -12.44 15.92 12.02
CA HIS A 130 -12.54 17.35 12.34
C HIS A 130 -11.29 18.10 11.88
N TYR A 131 -10.13 17.53 12.16
CA TYR A 131 -8.84 18.16 11.82
C TYR A 131 -8.27 17.70 10.47
N GLY A 132 -8.80 16.64 9.87
CA GLY A 132 -8.27 16.07 8.63
C GLY A 132 -6.89 15.42 8.80
N ASP A 133 -6.56 14.90 9.98
CA ASP A 133 -5.25 14.45 10.39
C ASP A 133 -5.32 13.10 11.12
N LEU A 134 -4.20 12.61 11.64
CA LEU A 134 -4.10 11.36 12.41
C LEU A 134 -4.71 11.51 13.81
N ALA A 135 -5.58 10.58 14.19
CA ALA A 135 -6.09 10.45 15.55
C ALA A 135 -5.12 9.63 16.42
N PHE A 136 -3.88 10.15 16.66
CA PHE A 136 -2.81 9.36 17.25
C PHE A 136 -3.09 8.93 18.69
N GLU A 137 -3.48 9.85 19.59
CA GLU A 137 -3.76 9.50 20.98
C GLU A 137 -4.92 8.50 21.11
N PRO A 138 -6.07 8.67 20.42
CA PRO A 138 -7.11 7.65 20.36
C PRO A 138 -6.65 6.29 19.84
N LEU A 139 -5.71 6.26 18.87
CA LEU A 139 -5.09 5.04 18.37
C LEU A 139 -4.29 4.33 19.46
N ILE A 140 -3.42 5.06 20.17
CA ILE A 140 -2.61 4.52 21.27
C ILE A 140 -3.50 3.99 22.40
N ASP A 141 -4.51 4.75 22.80
CA ASP A 141 -5.49 4.35 23.82
C ASP A 141 -6.26 3.09 23.46
N TYR A 142 -6.61 2.95 22.18
CA TYR A 142 -7.27 1.75 21.67
C TYR A 142 -6.34 0.53 21.76
N ILE A 143 -5.10 0.67 21.30
CA ILE A 143 -4.11 -0.42 21.30
C ILE A 143 -3.77 -0.86 22.70
N ASN A 144 -3.69 0.07 23.66
CA ASN A 144 -3.48 -0.23 25.08
C ASN A 144 -4.53 -1.18 25.68
N LYS A 145 -5.73 -1.22 25.13
CA LYS A 145 -6.83 -2.08 25.59
C LYS A 145 -6.86 -3.45 24.92
N LEU A 146 -6.02 -3.67 23.89
CA LEU A 146 -5.99 -4.94 23.18
C LEU A 146 -5.36 -6.05 24.01
N LYS A 147 -5.88 -7.25 23.80
CA LYS A 147 -5.34 -8.47 24.43
C LYS A 147 -4.11 -8.94 23.65
N ARG A 148 -3.22 -9.64 24.34
CA ARG A 148 -2.11 -10.37 23.72
C ARG A 148 -2.59 -11.19 22.51
N HIS A 149 -1.77 -11.23 21.45
CA HIS A 149 -2.06 -11.92 20.19
C HIS A 149 -3.26 -11.36 19.40
N SER A 150 -3.84 -10.20 19.78
CA SER A 150 -4.72 -9.49 18.84
C SER A 150 -3.92 -9.15 17.58
N ILE A 151 -4.55 -9.33 16.42
CA ILE A 151 -3.92 -9.06 15.12
C ILE A 151 -4.21 -7.61 14.74
N ILE A 152 -3.17 -6.86 14.43
CA ILE A 152 -3.31 -5.48 13.97
C ILE A 152 -2.73 -5.34 12.55
N LEU A 153 -3.54 -4.82 11.63
CA LEU A 153 -3.13 -4.54 10.26
C LEU A 153 -2.88 -3.05 10.10
N MET A 154 -1.70 -2.69 9.60
CA MET A 154 -1.27 -1.31 9.41
C MET A 154 -0.66 -1.11 8.02
N GLN A 155 -0.79 0.10 7.49
CA GLN A 155 -0.14 0.51 6.26
C GLN A 155 1.08 1.36 6.62
N PRO A 156 2.30 0.97 6.21
CA PRO A 156 3.52 1.64 6.66
C PRO A 156 3.71 3.03 6.04
N CYS A 157 3.09 3.27 4.87
CA CYS A 157 3.12 4.55 4.15
C CYS A 157 1.87 4.72 3.28
N CYS A 158 1.57 5.95 2.87
CA CYS A 158 0.52 6.29 1.90
C CYS A 158 -0.83 5.66 2.24
N HIS A 159 -1.28 5.83 3.48
CA HIS A 159 -2.46 5.17 4.01
C HIS A 159 -3.68 5.32 3.09
N ASN A 160 -4.24 4.20 2.67
CA ASN A 160 -5.47 4.14 1.89
C ASN A 160 -6.68 3.91 2.81
N PRO A 161 -7.64 4.86 2.95
CA PRO A 161 -7.97 5.90 1.97
C PRO A 161 -7.48 7.33 2.28
N THR A 162 -6.86 7.59 3.44
CA THR A 162 -6.73 8.95 3.96
C THR A 162 -5.53 9.73 3.42
N GLY A 163 -4.45 9.04 3.05
CA GLY A 163 -3.16 9.67 2.75
C GLY A 163 -2.43 10.20 4.00
N VAL A 164 -3.00 10.03 5.19
CA VAL A 164 -2.38 10.45 6.46
C VAL A 164 -1.48 9.33 6.98
N ASN A 165 -0.25 9.65 7.33
CA ASN A 165 0.74 8.70 7.83
C ASN A 165 1.20 9.07 9.23
N LEU A 166 1.69 8.07 9.98
CA LEU A 166 2.46 8.31 11.19
C LEU A 166 3.84 8.88 10.82
N ASN A 167 4.35 9.81 11.61
CA ASN A 167 5.75 10.23 11.54
C ASN A 167 6.66 9.20 12.25
N HIS A 168 7.99 9.42 12.19
CA HIS A 168 8.97 8.49 12.76
C HIS A 168 8.82 8.30 14.28
N GLU A 169 8.58 9.38 15.03
CA GLU A 169 8.40 9.33 16.49
C GLU A 169 7.14 8.55 16.87
N GLN A 170 6.05 8.80 16.15
CA GLN A 170 4.78 8.07 16.32
C GLN A 170 4.93 6.59 15.99
N TRP A 171 5.67 6.24 14.93
CA TRP A 171 6.01 4.85 14.63
C TRP A 171 6.83 4.21 15.75
N ASP A 172 7.85 4.88 16.28
CA ASP A 172 8.68 4.36 17.36
C ASP A 172 7.87 4.07 18.63
N GLN A 173 7.00 5.00 19.01
CA GLN A 173 6.09 4.82 20.15
C GLN A 173 5.13 3.65 19.92
N LEU A 174 4.49 3.61 18.76
CA LEU A 174 3.54 2.57 18.42
C LEU A 174 4.18 1.19 18.37
N LEU A 175 5.33 1.03 17.69
CA LEU A 175 6.05 -0.24 17.59
C LEU A 175 6.50 -0.74 18.96
N SER A 176 6.94 0.15 19.85
CA SER A 176 7.29 -0.18 21.24
C SER A 176 6.07 -0.76 21.98
N LEU A 177 4.92 -0.13 21.85
CA LEU A 177 3.67 -0.59 22.45
C LEU A 177 3.21 -1.93 21.87
N LEU A 178 3.28 -2.12 20.54
CA LEU A 178 2.92 -3.38 19.89
C LEU A 178 3.79 -4.54 20.38
N LYS A 179 5.10 -4.28 20.56
CA LYS A 179 6.05 -5.25 21.12
C LYS A 179 5.75 -5.58 22.57
N GLU A 180 5.56 -4.58 23.43
CA GLU A 180 5.23 -4.75 24.85
C GLU A 180 3.97 -5.60 25.04
N LYS A 181 2.93 -5.30 24.26
CA LYS A 181 1.64 -5.99 24.32
C LYS A 181 1.63 -7.35 23.60
N GLN A 182 2.72 -7.71 22.94
CA GLN A 182 2.84 -8.94 22.14
C GLN A 182 1.70 -9.11 21.13
N LEU A 183 1.39 -8.04 20.41
CA LEU A 183 0.40 -8.06 19.33
C LEU A 183 1.01 -8.65 18.06
N ILE A 184 0.16 -9.22 17.20
CA ILE A 184 0.57 -9.75 15.90
C ILE A 184 0.40 -8.62 14.87
N LEU A 185 1.52 -8.11 14.39
CA LEU A 185 1.55 -7.02 13.41
C LEU A 185 1.54 -7.58 11.98
N ILE A 186 0.68 -7.01 11.14
CA ILE A 186 0.69 -7.19 9.69
C ILE A 186 0.89 -5.82 9.06
N PHE A 187 1.91 -5.68 8.22
CA PHE A 187 2.05 -4.54 7.33
C PHE A 187 1.45 -4.84 5.95
N ASP A 188 0.65 -3.89 5.41
CA ASP A 188 0.24 -3.86 4.00
C ASP A 188 0.94 -2.72 3.28
N SER A 189 1.99 -3.04 2.51
CA SER A 189 2.85 -2.11 1.78
C SER A 189 2.51 -2.13 0.29
N ALA A 190 1.54 -1.32 -0.12
CA ALA A 190 1.10 -1.28 -1.51
C ALA A 190 1.63 -0.06 -2.29
N TYR A 191 2.28 0.91 -1.62
CA TYR A 191 2.57 2.23 -2.20
C TYR A 191 4.01 2.70 -1.95
N GLN A 192 4.93 1.82 -1.59
CA GLN A 192 6.33 2.17 -1.33
C GLN A 192 6.94 2.97 -2.49
N GLY A 193 7.56 4.09 -2.17
CA GLY A 193 8.15 5.06 -3.10
C GLY A 193 7.22 6.19 -3.53
N LEU A 194 5.91 6.12 -3.21
CA LEU A 194 4.93 7.14 -3.60
C LEU A 194 4.62 8.16 -2.48
N GLY A 195 5.17 7.97 -1.29
CA GLY A 195 5.07 8.91 -0.18
C GLY A 195 6.23 9.89 -0.16
N GLU A 196 7.31 9.54 0.52
CA GLU A 196 8.53 10.36 0.66
C GLU A 196 9.70 9.82 -0.15
N GLY A 197 9.76 8.50 -0.37
CA GLY A 197 10.81 7.81 -1.11
C GLY A 197 10.79 6.32 -0.85
N LEU A 198 11.56 5.56 -1.64
CA LEU A 198 11.61 4.10 -1.47
C LEU A 198 12.18 3.68 -0.11
N ALA A 199 13.17 4.42 0.41
CA ALA A 199 13.80 4.13 1.69
C ALA A 199 12.97 4.67 2.86
N GLU A 200 12.46 5.88 2.72
CA GLU A 200 11.65 6.60 3.71
C GLU A 200 10.34 5.87 3.98
N ASP A 201 9.66 5.43 2.92
CA ASP A 201 8.40 4.69 3.01
C ASP A 201 8.56 3.29 3.63
N ALA A 202 9.80 2.78 3.70
CA ALA A 202 10.12 1.54 4.39
C ALA A 202 10.51 1.73 5.88
N TYR A 203 10.51 2.97 6.40
CA TYR A 203 10.95 3.26 7.77
C TYR A 203 10.29 2.34 8.80
N ALA A 204 8.97 2.28 8.83
CA ALA A 204 8.23 1.49 9.82
C ALA A 204 8.58 0.00 9.77
N ILE A 205 8.75 -0.56 8.56
CA ILE A 205 9.12 -1.96 8.32
C ILE A 205 10.52 -2.23 8.87
N ARG A 206 11.50 -1.38 8.49
CA ARG A 206 12.90 -1.51 8.90
C ARG A 206 13.05 -1.29 10.40
N ARG A 207 12.30 -0.33 10.95
CA ARG A 207 12.30 -0.03 12.38
C ARG A 207 11.71 -1.17 13.21
N ALA A 208 10.60 -1.75 12.78
CA ALA A 208 10.01 -2.94 13.43
C ALA A 208 10.99 -4.12 13.45
N ALA A 209 11.67 -4.38 12.32
CA ALA A 209 12.69 -5.41 12.22
C ALA A 209 13.88 -5.13 13.16
N TYR A 210 14.39 -3.90 13.16
CA TYR A 210 15.48 -3.46 14.04
C TYR A 210 15.13 -3.60 15.53
N MET A 211 13.90 -3.27 15.90
CA MET A 211 13.40 -3.41 17.28
C MET A 211 13.14 -4.88 17.68
N GLY A 212 13.28 -5.84 16.75
CA GLY A 212 13.09 -7.26 16.99
C GLY A 212 11.63 -7.67 17.15
N LEU A 213 10.70 -6.99 16.48
CA LEU A 213 9.33 -7.47 16.38
C LEU A 213 9.24 -8.65 15.43
N ASN A 214 8.33 -9.58 15.74
CA ASN A 214 7.88 -10.60 14.81
C ASN A 214 6.65 -10.07 14.06
N PHE A 215 6.64 -10.11 12.73
CA PHE A 215 5.53 -9.58 11.95
C PHE A 215 5.42 -10.19 10.56
N LEU A 216 4.27 -9.98 9.93
CA LEU A 216 4.03 -10.32 8.54
C LEU A 216 4.05 -9.03 7.69
N LEU A 217 4.60 -9.12 6.48
CA LEU A 217 4.65 -8.00 5.55
C LEU A 217 4.09 -8.44 4.19
N CYS A 218 2.95 -7.86 3.82
CA CYS A 218 2.35 -7.98 2.50
C CYS A 218 2.83 -6.82 1.62
N ASN A 219 3.49 -7.10 0.52
CA ASN A 219 3.96 -6.08 -0.42
C ASN A 219 3.39 -6.29 -1.82
N SER A 220 3.19 -5.20 -2.56
CA SER A 220 2.65 -5.20 -3.92
C SER A 220 3.45 -4.30 -4.84
N TYR A 221 3.75 -4.81 -6.03
CA TYR A 221 4.38 -4.06 -7.13
C TYR A 221 3.37 -3.44 -8.10
N SER A 222 2.07 -3.51 -7.79
CA SER A 222 1.01 -3.02 -8.68
C SER A 222 1.15 -1.53 -8.98
N LYS A 223 1.56 -0.69 -7.99
CA LYS A 223 1.58 0.77 -8.14
C LYS A 223 2.95 1.31 -8.48
N ASN A 224 3.98 0.96 -7.73
CA ASN A 224 5.33 1.50 -7.93
C ASN A 224 6.03 0.96 -9.19
N MET A 225 5.62 -0.22 -9.71
CA MET A 225 6.07 -0.75 -11.00
C MET A 225 5.01 -0.70 -12.10
N SER A 226 3.83 -0.11 -11.86
CA SER A 226 2.70 -0.11 -12.81
C SER A 226 2.26 -1.51 -13.29
N LEU A 227 2.56 -2.56 -12.54
CA LEU A 227 2.25 -3.95 -12.87
C LEU A 227 0.85 -4.38 -12.37
N TYR A 228 -0.15 -3.52 -12.53
CA TYR A 228 -1.51 -3.74 -12.00
C TYR A 228 -2.15 -5.05 -12.44
N GLY A 229 -2.05 -5.35 -13.74
CA GLY A 229 -2.63 -6.56 -14.36
C GLY A 229 -1.79 -7.81 -14.16
N GLU A 230 -0.48 -7.64 -13.88
CA GLU A 230 0.47 -8.74 -13.78
C GLU A 230 0.41 -9.49 -12.45
N ARG A 231 -0.26 -8.90 -11.46
CA ARG A 231 -0.53 -9.52 -10.16
C ARG A 231 0.74 -9.96 -9.42
N VAL A 232 1.68 -9.05 -9.21
CA VAL A 232 2.96 -9.30 -8.54
C VAL A 232 2.99 -8.72 -7.14
N GLY A 233 3.38 -9.53 -6.17
CA GLY A 233 3.60 -9.15 -4.79
C GLY A 233 4.38 -10.21 -4.04
N VAL A 234 4.66 -9.96 -2.78
CA VAL A 234 5.32 -10.90 -1.88
C VAL A 234 4.69 -10.85 -0.51
N LEU A 235 4.75 -11.98 0.21
CA LEU A 235 4.50 -12.08 1.64
C LEU A 235 5.80 -12.47 2.32
N SER A 236 6.22 -11.65 3.28
CA SER A 236 7.38 -11.94 4.12
C SER A 236 6.98 -12.17 5.56
N VAL A 237 7.66 -13.06 6.25
CA VAL A 237 7.66 -13.19 7.69
C VAL A 237 9.01 -12.73 8.25
N VAL A 238 8.98 -11.95 9.32
CA VAL A 238 10.11 -11.67 10.19
C VAL A 238 9.90 -12.42 11.48
N ALA A 239 10.83 -13.31 11.84
CA ALA A 239 10.71 -14.18 12.99
C ALA A 239 11.88 -14.03 13.97
N GLU A 240 11.70 -14.58 15.17
CA GLU A 240 12.68 -14.52 16.25
C GLU A 240 14.01 -15.22 15.89
N ASN A 241 13.93 -16.32 15.12
CA ASN A 241 15.08 -17.10 14.65
C ASN A 241 14.80 -17.76 13.31
N GLN A 242 15.84 -18.35 12.71
CA GLN A 242 15.77 -19.01 11.41
C GLN A 242 14.82 -20.22 11.40
N GLU A 243 14.79 -21.00 12.46
CA GLU A 243 13.96 -22.21 12.55
C GLU A 243 12.47 -21.83 12.47
N ILE A 244 12.04 -20.85 13.28
CA ILE A 244 10.65 -20.36 13.26
C ILE A 244 10.34 -19.77 11.89
N ALA A 245 11.24 -18.96 11.31
CA ALA A 245 11.05 -18.38 9.98
C ALA A 245 10.84 -19.47 8.91
N SER A 246 11.63 -20.55 8.96
CA SER A 246 11.54 -21.68 8.02
C SER A 246 10.24 -22.48 8.21
N ASN A 247 9.81 -22.65 9.45
CA ASN A 247 8.55 -23.33 9.75
C ASN A 247 7.36 -22.52 9.21
N VAL A 248 7.31 -21.21 9.46
CA VAL A 248 6.26 -20.33 8.90
C VAL A 248 6.30 -20.32 7.36
N PHE A 249 7.49 -20.28 6.77
CA PHE A 249 7.65 -20.33 5.32
C PHE A 249 7.04 -21.60 4.71
N SER A 250 7.25 -22.76 5.34
CA SER A 250 6.66 -24.01 4.89
C SER A 250 5.13 -23.97 4.91
N GLN A 251 4.53 -23.30 5.91
CA GLN A 251 3.08 -23.12 6.00
C GLN A 251 2.56 -22.15 4.91
N PHE A 252 3.33 -21.11 4.58
CA PHE A 252 2.98 -20.25 3.43
C PHE A 252 3.00 -21.03 2.11
N GLN A 253 3.97 -21.91 1.89
CA GLN A 253 4.00 -22.77 0.70
C GLN A 253 2.74 -23.66 0.62
N LEU A 254 2.31 -24.25 1.74
CA LEU A 254 1.09 -25.03 1.78
C LEU A 254 -0.17 -24.19 1.52
N ALA A 255 -0.23 -22.96 2.03
CA ALA A 255 -1.33 -22.04 1.77
C ALA A 255 -1.36 -21.64 0.29
N VAL A 256 -0.22 -21.32 -0.32
CA VAL A 256 -0.09 -21.05 -1.77
C VAL A 256 -0.60 -22.24 -2.58
N ARG A 257 -0.17 -23.47 -2.22
CA ARG A 257 -0.60 -24.69 -2.91
C ARG A 257 -2.12 -24.86 -2.87
N ARG A 258 -2.75 -24.58 -1.74
CA ARG A 258 -4.21 -24.69 -1.56
C ARG A 258 -4.98 -23.62 -2.37
N LEU A 259 -4.42 -22.41 -2.48
CA LEU A 259 -5.12 -21.26 -3.10
C LEU A 259 -5.00 -21.22 -4.62
N TYR A 260 -3.79 -21.36 -5.15
CA TYR A 260 -3.52 -21.21 -6.60
C TYR A 260 -2.35 -22.08 -7.10
N SER A 261 -1.87 -23.02 -6.31
CA SER A 261 -0.80 -23.97 -6.62
C SER A 261 0.59 -23.35 -6.79
N SER A 262 0.75 -22.38 -7.67
CA SER A 262 1.99 -21.61 -7.88
C SER A 262 1.65 -20.19 -8.37
N PRO A 263 2.49 -19.19 -8.07
CA PRO A 263 2.23 -17.82 -8.51
C PRO A 263 2.46 -17.65 -10.03
N PRO A 264 1.85 -16.62 -10.66
CA PRO A 264 2.09 -16.28 -12.05
C PRO A 264 3.53 -15.81 -12.24
N ARG A 265 4.16 -16.24 -13.35
CA ARG A 265 5.57 -15.98 -13.56
C ARG A 265 5.91 -14.72 -14.32
N HIS A 266 5.06 -14.28 -15.28
CA HIS A 266 5.43 -13.20 -16.20
C HIS A 266 5.77 -11.90 -15.44
N GLY A 267 4.83 -11.35 -14.71
CA GLY A 267 5.07 -10.16 -13.90
C GLY A 267 6.14 -10.34 -12.82
N GLY A 268 6.24 -11.56 -12.25
CA GLY A 268 7.31 -11.90 -11.31
C GLY A 268 8.70 -11.77 -11.93
N HIS A 269 8.88 -12.24 -13.16
CA HIS A 269 10.13 -12.06 -13.92
C HIS A 269 10.41 -10.59 -14.21
N LEU A 270 9.40 -9.82 -14.66
CA LEU A 270 9.59 -8.39 -14.93
C LEU A 270 10.10 -7.64 -13.70
N ALA A 271 9.42 -7.81 -12.57
CA ALA A 271 9.85 -7.19 -11.31
C ALA A 271 11.24 -7.67 -10.88
N SER A 272 11.52 -8.98 -11.04
CA SER A 272 12.83 -9.54 -10.72
C SER A 272 13.95 -8.96 -11.59
N ILE A 273 13.74 -8.84 -12.90
CA ILE A 273 14.72 -8.29 -13.83
C ILE A 273 15.02 -6.82 -13.47
N VAL A 274 14.00 -6.02 -13.23
CA VAL A 274 14.19 -4.61 -12.84
C VAL A 274 14.99 -4.51 -11.53
N LEU A 275 14.63 -5.27 -10.52
CA LEU A 275 15.25 -5.18 -9.19
C LEU A 275 16.70 -5.71 -9.18
N ASN A 276 17.04 -6.69 -10.03
CA ASN A 276 18.37 -7.33 -10.05
C ASN A 276 19.30 -6.81 -11.15
N THR A 277 18.82 -5.92 -12.05
CA THR A 277 19.65 -5.30 -13.09
C THR A 277 19.99 -3.88 -12.66
N PRO A 278 21.25 -3.56 -12.28
CA PRO A 278 21.59 -2.27 -11.68
C PRO A 278 21.18 -1.04 -12.52
N GLN A 279 21.23 -1.15 -13.84
CA GLN A 279 20.81 -0.07 -14.74
C GLN A 279 19.29 0.13 -14.69
N LEU A 280 18.52 -0.96 -14.81
CA LEU A 280 17.04 -0.89 -14.77
C LEU A 280 16.53 -0.51 -13.38
N TYR A 281 17.22 -0.94 -12.32
CA TYR A 281 16.89 -0.53 -10.96
C TYR A 281 17.02 0.99 -10.78
N ARG A 282 18.14 1.60 -11.20
CA ARG A 282 18.34 3.05 -11.13
C ARG A 282 17.27 3.79 -11.95
N GLN A 283 17.01 3.35 -13.16
CA GLN A 283 15.97 3.92 -14.01
C GLN A 283 14.58 3.84 -13.36
N TRP A 284 14.24 2.69 -12.78
CA TRP A 284 12.99 2.51 -12.06
C TRP A 284 12.88 3.44 -10.83
N VAL A 285 13.95 3.64 -10.08
CA VAL A 285 13.98 4.61 -8.95
C VAL A 285 13.65 6.02 -9.45
N GLU A 286 14.27 6.47 -10.54
CA GLU A 286 14.01 7.78 -11.15
C GLU A 286 12.55 7.91 -11.64
N GLU A 287 12.01 6.85 -12.22
CA GLU A 287 10.60 6.78 -12.64
C GLU A 287 9.64 6.88 -11.45
N VAL A 288 9.93 6.20 -10.34
CA VAL A 288 9.15 6.30 -9.10
C VAL A 288 9.22 7.71 -8.51
N ASP A 289 10.40 8.32 -8.51
CA ASP A 289 10.59 9.70 -8.03
C ASP A 289 9.81 10.71 -8.88
N THR A 290 9.83 10.54 -10.20
CA THR A 290 9.03 11.34 -11.14
C THR A 290 7.53 11.20 -10.86
N MET A 291 7.07 9.97 -10.60
CA MET A 291 5.68 9.71 -10.22
C MET A 291 5.28 10.41 -8.93
N ARG A 292 6.12 10.30 -7.89
CA ARG A 292 5.90 10.95 -6.60
C ARG A 292 5.86 12.46 -6.73
N ALA A 293 6.81 13.06 -7.46
CA ALA A 293 6.86 14.50 -7.72
C ALA A 293 5.61 15.00 -8.44
N ARG A 294 5.12 14.26 -9.45
CA ARG A 294 3.89 14.61 -10.16
C ARG A 294 2.67 14.59 -9.22
N ILE A 295 2.51 13.56 -8.40
CA ILE A 295 1.40 13.47 -7.42
C ILE A 295 1.47 14.66 -6.45
N SER A 296 2.64 14.97 -5.92
CA SER A 296 2.86 16.11 -5.03
C SER A 296 2.53 17.46 -5.70
N ASN A 297 2.89 17.62 -6.98
CA ASN A 297 2.53 18.81 -7.76
C ASN A 297 1.01 18.96 -7.93
N MET A 298 0.29 17.86 -8.20
CA MET A 298 -1.18 17.89 -8.30
C MET A 298 -1.84 18.25 -6.98
N ARG A 299 -1.31 17.78 -5.85
CA ARG A 299 -1.78 18.17 -4.51
C ARG A 299 -1.64 19.66 -4.26
N ARG A 300 -0.44 20.22 -4.50
CA ARG A 300 -0.19 21.67 -4.36
C ARG A 300 -1.06 22.49 -5.28
N SER A 301 -1.21 22.06 -6.54
CA SER A 301 -2.03 22.74 -7.53
C SER A 301 -3.52 22.75 -7.16
N LEU A 302 -4.06 21.64 -6.65
CA LEU A 302 -5.44 21.57 -6.18
C LEU A 302 -5.64 22.45 -4.94
N GLN A 303 -4.75 22.32 -3.94
CA GLN A 303 -4.79 23.13 -2.74
C GLN A 303 -4.80 24.64 -3.07
N LYS A 304 -3.88 25.08 -3.93
CA LYS A 304 -3.78 26.49 -4.32
C LYS A 304 -5.09 27.00 -4.91
N ARG A 305 -5.67 26.28 -5.88
CA ARG A 305 -6.93 26.67 -6.52
C ARG A 305 -8.10 26.75 -5.55
N LEU A 306 -8.19 25.80 -4.63
CA LEU A 306 -9.23 25.82 -3.62
C LEU A 306 -9.04 26.98 -2.64
N SER A 307 -7.82 27.23 -2.16
CA SER A 307 -7.52 28.34 -1.25
C SER A 307 -7.70 29.71 -1.90
N ASP A 308 -7.37 29.86 -3.19
CA ASP A 308 -7.58 31.10 -3.92
C ASP A 308 -9.09 31.44 -4.06
N ASN A 309 -9.97 30.44 -4.17
CA ASN A 309 -11.41 30.63 -4.35
C ASN A 309 -12.21 30.58 -3.03
N LEU A 310 -11.69 29.96 -1.98
CA LEU A 310 -12.31 29.79 -0.68
C LEU A 310 -11.31 30.10 0.45
N PRO A 311 -10.88 31.38 0.58
CA PRO A 311 -9.79 31.75 1.49
C PRO A 311 -10.10 31.51 2.97
N GLU A 312 -11.40 31.44 3.35
CA GLU A 312 -11.85 31.19 4.71
C GLU A 312 -11.76 29.70 5.11
N GLN A 313 -11.51 28.79 4.14
CA GLN A 313 -11.44 27.37 4.38
C GLN A 313 -9.99 26.86 4.38
N ASN A 314 -9.71 25.87 5.24
CA ASN A 314 -8.38 25.31 5.35
C ASN A 314 -8.24 24.03 4.47
N PHE A 315 -7.42 24.13 3.44
CA PHE A 315 -7.09 23.02 2.54
C PHE A 315 -5.67 22.48 2.73
N SER A 316 -4.97 22.85 3.82
CA SER A 316 -3.59 22.41 4.08
C SER A 316 -3.46 20.88 4.22
N TYR A 317 -4.53 20.20 4.57
CA TYR A 317 -4.56 18.74 4.63
C TYR A 317 -4.20 18.07 3.29
N LEU A 318 -4.53 18.69 2.15
CA LEU A 318 -4.21 18.16 0.83
C LEU A 318 -2.71 17.97 0.60
N THR A 319 -1.88 18.85 1.16
CA THR A 319 -0.41 18.78 1.03
C THR A 319 0.28 18.05 2.18
N LYS A 320 -0.40 17.89 3.33
CA LYS A 320 0.07 17.04 4.43
C LYS A 320 -0.13 15.54 4.14
N GLN A 321 -1.22 15.21 3.45
CA GLN A 321 -1.51 13.83 3.03
C GLN A 321 -0.55 13.40 1.91
N GLN A 322 -0.20 12.11 1.88
CA GLN A 322 0.79 11.55 0.97
C GLN A 322 0.21 10.40 0.11
N GLY A 323 0.94 10.07 -0.96
CA GLY A 323 0.55 8.97 -1.85
C GLY A 323 -0.59 9.33 -2.79
N MET A 324 -1.19 8.31 -3.39
CA MET A 324 -2.14 8.45 -4.50
C MET A 324 -3.49 9.03 -4.09
N PHE A 325 -3.88 8.93 -2.81
CA PHE A 325 -5.22 9.26 -2.34
C PHE A 325 -5.23 10.46 -1.41
N SER A 326 -6.38 11.13 -1.40
CA SER A 326 -6.70 12.16 -0.42
C SER A 326 -8.11 11.94 0.11
N PHE A 327 -8.30 12.23 1.38
CA PHE A 327 -9.61 12.21 2.01
C PHE A 327 -10.11 13.64 2.15
N THR A 328 -11.19 13.99 1.45
CA THR A 328 -11.61 15.39 1.28
C THR A 328 -12.49 15.92 2.40
N GLY A 329 -13.04 15.03 3.22
CA GLY A 329 -14.05 15.40 4.22
C GLY A 329 -15.44 15.73 3.66
N LEU A 330 -15.64 15.59 2.34
CA LEU A 330 -16.97 15.80 1.73
C LEU A 330 -17.98 14.79 2.25
N THR A 331 -19.21 15.27 2.50
CA THR A 331 -20.33 14.41 2.89
C THR A 331 -20.81 13.57 1.72
N PRO A 332 -21.56 12.47 1.96
CA PRO A 332 -22.14 11.66 0.89
C PRO A 332 -23.04 12.47 -0.06
N GLU A 333 -23.76 13.47 0.47
CA GLU A 333 -24.64 14.36 -0.31
C GLU A 333 -23.82 15.27 -1.24
N GLN A 334 -22.69 15.78 -0.72
CA GLN A 334 -21.75 16.58 -1.51
C GLN A 334 -21.07 15.75 -2.60
N VAL A 335 -20.68 14.50 -2.30
CA VAL A 335 -20.16 13.56 -3.31
C VAL A 335 -21.21 13.26 -4.38
N GLU A 336 -22.46 13.06 -4.00
CA GLU A 336 -23.55 12.81 -4.93
C GLU A 336 -23.83 14.04 -5.82
N PHE A 337 -23.74 15.26 -5.26
CA PHE A 337 -23.83 16.49 -6.04
C PHE A 337 -22.71 16.59 -7.10
N LEU A 338 -21.47 16.34 -6.71
CA LEU A 338 -20.34 16.32 -7.66
C LEU A 338 -20.57 15.33 -8.79
N ARG A 339 -21.13 14.16 -8.48
CA ARG A 339 -21.45 13.13 -9.47
C ARG A 339 -22.54 13.56 -10.43
N LYS A 340 -23.66 14.09 -9.95
CA LYS A 340 -24.84 14.42 -10.77
C LYS A 340 -24.69 15.71 -11.53
N GLU A 341 -24.21 16.75 -10.86
CA GLU A 341 -24.20 18.11 -11.41
C GLU A 341 -22.87 18.49 -12.07
N CYS A 342 -21.77 17.83 -11.68
CA CYS A 342 -20.44 18.17 -12.17
C CYS A 342 -19.77 17.03 -12.96
N ALA A 343 -20.39 15.84 -13.08
CA ALA A 343 -19.77 14.65 -13.67
C ALA A 343 -18.37 14.34 -13.10
N VAL A 344 -18.14 14.65 -11.81
CA VAL A 344 -16.94 14.35 -11.06
C VAL A 344 -17.24 13.18 -10.13
N TYR A 345 -16.56 12.04 -10.34
CA TYR A 345 -16.86 10.77 -9.70
C TYR A 345 -15.84 10.46 -8.61
N LEU A 346 -16.27 10.53 -7.36
CA LEU A 346 -15.50 10.14 -6.17
C LEU A 346 -16.07 8.87 -5.55
N VAL A 347 -15.30 8.26 -4.64
CA VAL A 347 -15.87 7.23 -3.76
C VAL A 347 -16.82 7.89 -2.75
N ALA A 348 -17.91 7.22 -2.41
CA ALA A 348 -18.97 7.78 -1.56
C ALA A 348 -18.51 8.33 -0.20
N ASN A 349 -17.37 7.87 0.31
CA ASN A 349 -16.75 8.34 1.54
C ASN A 349 -15.87 9.61 1.37
N GLY A 350 -15.88 10.26 0.21
CA GLY A 350 -15.09 11.46 -0.04
C GLY A 350 -13.62 11.21 -0.42
N ARG A 351 -13.18 9.96 -0.65
CA ARG A 351 -11.81 9.70 -1.14
C ARG A 351 -11.67 10.11 -2.61
N ILE A 352 -10.61 10.86 -2.91
CA ILE A 352 -10.19 11.17 -4.27
C ILE A 352 -8.85 10.51 -4.60
N CYS A 353 -8.64 10.19 -5.87
CA CYS A 353 -7.38 9.75 -6.43
C CYS A 353 -6.63 10.95 -7.02
N ILE A 354 -5.67 11.49 -6.29
CA ILE A 354 -4.87 12.65 -6.71
C ILE A 354 -4.07 12.33 -7.99
N SER A 355 -3.61 11.10 -8.14
CA SER A 355 -2.86 10.69 -9.32
C SER A 355 -3.70 10.63 -10.61
N ALA A 356 -5.03 10.76 -10.52
CA ALA A 356 -5.93 10.92 -11.67
C ALA A 356 -6.11 12.40 -12.11
N LEU A 357 -5.62 13.35 -11.31
CA LEU A 357 -5.56 14.75 -11.71
C LEU A 357 -4.44 14.97 -12.73
N ASN A 358 -4.65 15.89 -13.65
CA ASN A 358 -3.67 16.35 -14.64
C ASN A 358 -3.94 17.81 -15.00
N GLN A 359 -3.06 18.40 -15.80
CA GLN A 359 -3.17 19.81 -16.22
C GLN A 359 -4.47 20.15 -16.98
N TYR A 360 -5.14 19.17 -17.60
CA TYR A 360 -6.36 19.38 -18.38
C TYR A 360 -7.65 19.25 -17.57
N ASN A 361 -7.61 18.63 -16.40
CA ASN A 361 -8.80 18.39 -15.59
C ASN A 361 -8.82 19.10 -14.23
N ILE A 362 -7.67 19.58 -13.75
CA ILE A 362 -7.52 20.11 -12.39
C ILE A 362 -8.35 21.40 -12.15
N ASP A 363 -8.44 22.28 -13.15
CA ASP A 363 -9.21 23.53 -13.03
C ASP A 363 -10.70 23.22 -12.87
N TYR A 364 -11.24 22.37 -13.74
CA TYR A 364 -12.63 21.94 -13.65
C TYR A 364 -12.97 21.22 -12.35
N VAL A 365 -12.06 20.37 -11.90
CA VAL A 365 -12.26 19.65 -10.62
C VAL A 365 -12.27 20.64 -9.46
N ALA A 366 -11.34 21.60 -9.41
CA ALA A 366 -11.30 22.62 -8.38
C ALA A 366 -12.58 23.49 -8.38
N GLU A 367 -13.03 23.97 -9.54
CA GLU A 367 -14.30 24.71 -9.68
C GLU A 367 -15.51 23.91 -9.21
N SER A 368 -15.53 22.61 -9.51
CA SER A 368 -16.59 21.71 -9.05
C SER A 368 -16.60 21.57 -7.52
N PHE A 369 -15.42 21.49 -6.91
CA PHE A 369 -15.29 21.47 -5.43
C PHE A 369 -15.73 22.80 -4.82
N VAL A 370 -15.36 23.94 -5.41
CA VAL A 370 -15.84 25.26 -4.96
C VAL A 370 -17.35 25.31 -4.96
N LYS A 371 -18.00 24.90 -6.05
CA LYS A 371 -19.48 24.88 -6.16
C LYS A 371 -20.14 24.06 -5.05
N VAL A 372 -19.60 22.90 -4.69
CA VAL A 372 -20.21 22.05 -3.67
C VAL A 372 -19.94 22.53 -2.25
N LEU A 373 -18.81 23.20 -2.02
CA LEU A 373 -18.43 23.71 -0.69
C LEU A 373 -19.09 25.06 -0.37
N GLN A 374 -19.66 25.76 -1.35
CA GLN A 374 -20.42 26.99 -1.19
C GLN A 374 -21.93 26.76 -0.98
N LYS A 375 -22.41 25.51 -1.08
CA LYS A 375 -23.79 25.11 -0.80
C LYS A 375 -24.00 24.76 0.65
#